data_8333b96a288c7ee8ac0298b600c727fb
#
_entry.id   8333b96a288c7ee8ac0298b600c727fb
#
_cell.length_a   1.000
_cell.length_b   1.000
_cell.length_c   1.000
_cell.angle_alpha   90.00
_cell.angle_beta   90.00
_cell.angle_gamma   90.00
#
_symmetry.space_group_name_H-M   'P 1'
#
loop_
_entity.id
_entity.type
_entity.pdbx_description
1 polymer ?
#
loop_
_entity_poly.entity_id
_entity_poly.type
_entity_poly.pdbx_seq_one_letter_code
_entity_poly.pdbx_strand_id
1 'polypeptide(L)'
;MPVQQKQNIKGFSLLELLVIIAIISVLAGVAFPNFNKWQRDREIRVQAEKITNLFTTATTQVERGAYPYVRIEFVNGTSPSQIIVKGIAQDLLSKKINGPTDPACSVADFTNTSAYQVDEITSHTLNDKT
;
A
#
# COMPACT_ATOMS: atom_id res chain seq x y z
N MET A 1 46.13 47.60 -24.10
CA MET A 1 45.47 46.80 -25.14
C MET A 1 45.20 45.42 -24.57
N PRO A 2 43.95 45.01 -24.41
CA PRO A 2 43.67 43.70 -23.87
C PRO A 2 43.85 42.63 -24.95
N VAL A 3 44.70 41.63 -24.67
CA VAL A 3 44.92 40.45 -25.50
C VAL A 3 43.71 39.53 -25.34
N GLN A 4 42.87 39.45 -26.38
CA GLN A 4 41.78 38.48 -26.41
C GLN A 4 42.37 37.08 -26.64
N GLN A 5 42.35 36.24 -25.61
CA GLN A 5 42.65 34.81 -25.74
C GLN A 5 41.47 34.13 -26.53
N LYS A 6 41.78 33.70 -27.73
CA LYS A 6 40.91 32.94 -28.60
C LYS A 6 40.75 31.53 -27.97
N GLN A 7 39.65 31.32 -27.25
CA GLN A 7 39.28 29.98 -26.74
C GLN A 7 38.95 29.06 -27.91
N ASN A 8 39.76 28.06 -28.11
CA ASN A 8 39.56 27.02 -29.13
C ASN A 8 38.50 26.05 -28.59
N ILE A 9 37.22 26.32 -28.89
CA ILE A 9 36.11 25.42 -28.56
C ILE A 9 36.17 24.24 -29.53
N LYS A 10 36.70 23.12 -29.09
CA LYS A 10 36.70 21.84 -29.83
C LYS A 10 35.27 21.31 -29.81
N GLY A 11 34.59 21.27 -30.94
CA GLY A 11 33.30 20.59 -31.08
C GLY A 11 33.46 19.07 -31.04
N PHE A 12 32.41 18.36 -30.62
CA PHE A 12 32.35 16.90 -30.66
C PHE A 12 32.42 16.39 -32.11
N SER A 13 33.21 15.33 -32.32
CA SER A 13 33.25 14.65 -33.62
C SER A 13 31.98 13.80 -33.81
N LEU A 14 31.47 13.72 -35.03
CA LEU A 14 30.34 12.88 -35.39
C LEU A 14 30.56 11.41 -35.03
N LEU A 15 31.81 10.96 -35.16
CA LEU A 15 32.22 9.60 -34.79
C LEU A 15 32.13 9.37 -33.27
N GLU A 16 32.52 10.36 -32.45
CA GLU A 16 32.44 10.29 -30.99
C GLU A 16 30.99 10.20 -30.51
N LEU A 17 30.07 10.94 -31.13
CA LEU A 17 28.65 10.85 -30.86
C LEU A 17 28.09 9.46 -31.20
N LEU A 18 28.52 8.87 -32.34
CA LEU A 18 28.09 7.56 -32.76
C LEU A 18 28.56 6.46 -31.77
N VAL A 19 29.79 6.55 -31.27
CA VAL A 19 30.31 5.61 -30.28
C VAL A 19 29.53 5.72 -28.95
N ILE A 20 29.20 6.95 -28.52
CA ILE A 20 28.45 7.17 -27.29
C ILE A 20 27.05 6.52 -27.37
N ILE A 21 26.31 6.75 -28.46
CA ILE A 21 24.98 6.16 -28.62
C ILE A 21 25.03 4.64 -28.75
N ALA A 22 26.09 4.07 -29.34
CA ALA A 22 26.30 2.62 -29.39
C ALA A 22 26.48 2.03 -27.99
N ILE A 23 27.30 2.65 -27.14
CA ILE A 23 27.50 2.22 -25.75
C ILE A 23 26.20 2.32 -24.94
N ILE A 24 25.50 3.44 -25.05
CA ILE A 24 24.21 3.63 -24.35
C ILE A 24 23.19 2.58 -24.78
N SER A 25 23.12 2.24 -26.07
CA SER A 25 22.20 1.22 -26.58
C SER A 25 22.45 -0.17 -25.98
N VAL A 26 23.72 -0.56 -25.83
CA VAL A 26 24.08 -1.83 -25.20
C VAL A 26 23.72 -1.83 -23.70
N LEU A 27 24.03 -0.77 -22.99
CA LEU A 27 23.69 -0.63 -21.57
C LEU A 27 22.18 -0.61 -21.34
N ALA A 28 21.43 0.08 -22.17
CA ALA A 28 19.96 0.14 -22.09
C ALA A 28 19.33 -1.26 -22.28
N GLY A 29 19.86 -2.07 -23.22
CA GLY A 29 19.38 -3.43 -23.47
C GLY A 29 19.50 -4.35 -22.26
N VAL A 30 20.54 -4.20 -21.44
CA VAL A 30 20.76 -5.00 -20.23
C VAL A 30 19.96 -4.43 -19.02
N ALA A 31 19.77 -3.12 -18.95
CA ALA A 31 19.11 -2.47 -17.84
C ALA A 31 17.57 -2.67 -17.84
N PHE A 32 16.97 -2.78 -19.03
CA PHE A 32 15.51 -2.80 -19.18
C PHE A 32 14.80 -3.95 -18.44
N PRO A 33 15.22 -5.23 -18.50
CA PRO A 33 14.54 -6.32 -17.80
C PRO A 33 14.62 -6.19 -16.27
N ASN A 34 15.69 -5.64 -15.73
CA ASN A 34 15.85 -5.44 -14.29
C ASN A 34 14.96 -4.34 -13.73
N PHE A 35 14.64 -3.32 -14.54
CA PHE A 35 13.77 -2.22 -14.13
C PHE A 35 12.34 -2.68 -13.84
N ASN A 36 11.79 -3.56 -14.69
CA ASN A 36 10.44 -4.12 -14.50
C ASN A 36 10.33 -4.99 -13.24
N LYS A 37 11.37 -5.74 -12.92
CA LYS A 37 11.43 -6.52 -11.68
C LYS A 37 11.48 -5.61 -10.46
N TRP A 38 12.33 -4.59 -10.50
CA TRP A 38 12.46 -3.62 -9.42
C TRP A 38 11.16 -2.85 -9.14
N GLN A 39 10.42 -2.45 -10.18
CA GLN A 39 9.11 -1.82 -10.03
C GLN A 39 8.11 -2.73 -9.31
N ARG A 40 8.02 -4.00 -9.71
CA ARG A 40 7.14 -4.98 -9.06
C ARG A 40 7.51 -5.20 -7.60
N ASP A 41 8.78 -5.37 -7.29
CA ASP A 41 9.25 -5.54 -5.92
C ASP A 41 8.92 -4.32 -5.04
N ARG A 42 8.99 -3.12 -5.62
CA ARG A 42 8.61 -1.89 -4.94
C ARG A 42 7.10 -1.83 -4.68
N GLU A 43 6.28 -2.20 -5.65
CA GLU A 43 4.81 -2.24 -5.47
C GLU A 43 4.41 -3.21 -4.36
N ILE A 44 5.00 -4.40 -4.33
CA ILE A 44 4.75 -5.40 -3.27
C ILE A 44 5.13 -4.83 -1.90
N ARG A 45 6.26 -4.17 -1.76
CA ARG A 45 6.69 -3.55 -0.50
C ARG A 45 5.73 -2.48 -0.03
N VAL A 46 5.28 -1.61 -0.93
CA VAL A 46 4.30 -0.56 -0.62
C VAL A 46 2.97 -1.17 -0.15
N GLN A 47 2.51 -2.25 -0.78
CA GLN A 47 1.30 -2.96 -0.34
C GLN A 47 1.49 -3.59 1.05
N ALA A 48 2.63 -4.22 1.29
CA ALA A 48 2.94 -4.80 2.61
C ALA A 48 2.99 -3.74 3.72
N GLU A 49 3.57 -2.57 3.47
CA GLU A 49 3.59 -1.45 4.42
C GLU A 49 2.16 -0.96 4.74
N LYS A 50 1.30 -0.86 3.73
CA LYS A 50 -0.09 -0.46 3.93
C LYS A 50 -0.85 -1.48 4.78
N ILE A 51 -0.66 -2.78 4.53
CA ILE A 51 -1.25 -3.84 5.35
C ILE A 51 -0.76 -3.73 6.80
N THR A 52 0.55 -3.53 7.01
CA THR A 52 1.13 -3.34 8.35
C THR A 52 0.51 -2.14 9.06
N ASN A 53 0.30 -1.03 8.35
CA ASN A 53 -0.35 0.16 8.89
C ASN A 53 -1.81 -0.10 9.30
N LEU A 54 -2.55 -0.92 8.55
CA LEU A 54 -3.91 -1.33 8.92
C LEU A 54 -3.92 -2.13 10.23
N PHE A 55 -2.98 -3.07 10.39
CA PHE A 55 -2.84 -3.83 11.65
C PHE A 55 -2.48 -2.91 12.82
N THR A 56 -1.55 -1.98 12.62
CA THR A 56 -1.17 -0.99 13.64
C THR A 56 -2.35 -0.09 14.01
N THR A 57 -3.13 0.33 13.03
CA THR A 57 -4.35 1.11 13.28
C THR A 57 -5.35 0.32 14.10
N ALA A 58 -5.59 -0.95 13.75
CA ALA A 58 -6.48 -1.84 14.47
C ALA A 58 -6.05 -2.01 15.94
N THR A 59 -4.78 -2.32 16.19
CA THR A 59 -4.22 -2.45 17.55
C THR A 59 -4.36 -1.16 18.34
N THR A 60 -4.04 -0.02 17.74
CA THR A 60 -4.14 1.29 18.41
C THR A 60 -5.59 1.62 18.81
N GLN A 61 -6.58 1.24 17.99
CA GLN A 61 -7.99 1.46 18.32
C GLN A 61 -8.44 0.60 19.51
N VAL A 62 -7.95 -0.64 19.58
CA VAL A 62 -8.21 -1.53 20.72
C VAL A 62 -7.54 -1.00 22.00
N GLU A 63 -6.27 -0.60 21.93
CA GLU A 63 -5.51 -0.05 23.06
C GLU A 63 -6.11 1.24 23.62
N ARG A 64 -6.64 2.07 22.75
CA ARG A 64 -7.34 3.31 23.15
C ARG A 64 -8.73 3.04 23.77
N GLY A 65 -9.22 1.81 23.70
CA GLY A 65 -10.55 1.44 24.19
C GLY A 65 -11.72 1.97 23.35
N ALA A 66 -11.44 2.55 22.18
CA ALA A 66 -12.49 3.04 21.29
C ALA A 66 -13.30 1.87 20.70
N TYR A 67 -12.58 0.81 20.31
CA TYR A 67 -13.14 -0.42 19.76
C TYR A 67 -12.52 -1.62 20.49
N PRO A 68 -13.18 -2.17 21.53
CA PRO A 68 -12.65 -3.32 22.28
C PRO A 68 -12.56 -4.59 21.41
N TYR A 69 -13.33 -4.67 20.33
CA TYR A 69 -13.26 -5.73 19.35
C TYR A 69 -13.08 -5.16 17.95
N VAL A 70 -12.03 -5.60 17.28
CA VAL A 70 -11.72 -5.23 15.89
C VAL A 70 -11.54 -6.51 15.06
N ARG A 71 -12.13 -6.53 13.88
CA ARG A 71 -11.99 -7.60 12.89
C ARG A 71 -11.37 -7.05 11.62
N ILE A 72 -10.39 -7.78 11.09
CA ILE A 72 -9.81 -7.52 9.77
C ILE A 72 -10.40 -8.54 8.80
N GLU A 73 -11.08 -8.05 7.80
CA GLU A 73 -11.75 -8.85 6.79
C GLU A 73 -11.04 -8.71 5.43
N PHE A 74 -10.68 -9.85 4.84
CA PHE A 74 -10.12 -9.91 3.49
C PHE A 74 -11.25 -10.26 2.52
N VAL A 75 -11.64 -9.30 1.71
CA VAL A 75 -12.68 -9.49 0.69
C VAL A 75 -12.03 -9.95 -0.60
N ASN A 76 -12.06 -11.26 -0.82
CA ASN A 76 -11.58 -11.90 -2.05
C ASN A 76 -12.77 -12.11 -3.00
N GLY A 77 -12.53 -12.01 -4.31
CA GLY A 77 -13.56 -12.26 -5.33
C GLY A 77 -14.18 -11.00 -5.91
N THR A 78 -13.84 -9.83 -5.40
CA THR A 78 -14.06 -8.55 -6.09
C THR A 78 -12.72 -8.09 -6.68
N SER A 79 -12.71 -7.64 -7.91
CA SER A 79 -11.51 -7.01 -8.48
C SER A 79 -11.73 -5.48 -8.41
N PRO A 80 -10.91 -4.76 -7.67
CA PRO A 80 -9.75 -5.19 -6.87
C PRO A 80 -10.13 -5.77 -5.49
N SER A 81 -9.29 -6.67 -4.96
CA SER A 81 -9.43 -7.22 -3.60
C SER A 81 -9.29 -6.12 -2.55
N GLN A 82 -10.04 -6.23 -1.45
CA GLN A 82 -10.06 -5.21 -0.40
C GLN A 82 -9.76 -5.81 0.97
N ILE A 83 -9.12 -5.01 1.81
CA ILE A 83 -8.96 -5.29 3.23
C ILE A 83 -9.76 -4.23 3.99
N ILE A 84 -10.71 -4.68 4.81
CA ILE A 84 -11.59 -3.82 5.59
C ILE A 84 -11.36 -4.08 7.07
N VAL A 85 -11.15 -3.03 7.84
CA VAL A 85 -11.04 -3.08 9.30
C VAL A 85 -12.36 -2.61 9.89
N LYS A 86 -13.04 -3.49 10.59
CA LYS A 86 -14.33 -3.24 11.24
C LYS A 86 -14.19 -3.31 12.75
N GLY A 87 -14.88 -2.44 13.48
CA GLY A 87 -14.86 -2.40 14.94
C GLY A 87 -16.27 -2.34 15.55
N ILE A 88 -16.39 -2.88 16.75
CA ILE A 88 -17.60 -2.75 17.57
C ILE A 88 -17.28 -1.77 18.71
N ALA A 89 -18.03 -0.69 18.80
CA ALA A 89 -17.86 0.33 19.80
C ALA A 89 -18.19 -0.18 21.22
N GLN A 90 -17.56 0.42 22.25
CA GLN A 90 -17.66 -0.08 23.61
C GLN A 90 -19.07 0.00 24.21
N ASP A 91 -19.87 1.00 23.84
CA ASP A 91 -21.25 1.14 24.27
C ASP A 91 -22.14 -0.01 23.77
N LEU A 92 -21.91 -0.49 22.57
CA LEU A 92 -22.60 -1.62 21.95
C LEU A 92 -22.19 -2.95 22.59
N LEU A 93 -20.90 -3.06 22.95
CA LEU A 93 -20.41 -4.23 23.66
C LEU A 93 -21.05 -4.37 25.03
N SER A 94 -21.20 -3.28 25.77
CA SER A 94 -21.83 -3.30 27.10
C SER A 94 -23.28 -3.80 27.04
N LYS A 95 -24.01 -3.45 25.97
CA LYS A 95 -25.37 -3.97 25.71
C LYS A 95 -25.36 -5.46 25.39
N LYS A 96 -24.35 -5.94 24.70
CA LYS A 96 -24.19 -7.37 24.36
C LYS A 96 -23.87 -8.21 25.59
N ILE A 97 -22.94 -7.77 26.43
CA ILE A 97 -22.52 -8.49 27.65
C ILE A 97 -23.68 -8.59 28.65
N ASN A 98 -24.51 -7.56 28.74
CA ASN A 98 -25.67 -7.53 29.64
C ASN A 98 -26.92 -8.19 29.04
N GLY A 99 -26.86 -8.66 27.78
CA GLY A 99 -27.95 -9.32 27.08
C GLY A 99 -27.99 -10.84 27.36
N PRO A 100 -29.11 -11.50 26.98
CA PRO A 100 -29.29 -12.93 27.21
C PRO A 100 -28.46 -13.82 26.27
N THR A 101 -27.66 -13.26 25.41
CA THR A 101 -26.84 -13.98 24.40
C THR A 101 -25.37 -14.02 24.82
N ASP A 102 -24.71 -15.13 24.48
CA ASP A 102 -23.29 -15.36 24.72
C ASP A 102 -22.43 -14.14 24.31
N PRO A 103 -21.55 -13.63 25.20
CA PRO A 103 -20.64 -12.54 24.89
C PRO A 103 -19.54 -12.89 23.87
N ALA A 104 -19.51 -14.13 23.38
CA ALA A 104 -18.52 -14.54 22.37
C ALA A 104 -18.64 -13.69 21.08
N CYS A 105 -17.53 -13.16 20.61
CA CYS A 105 -17.45 -12.49 19.32
C CYS A 105 -17.57 -13.51 18.19
N SER A 106 -18.74 -13.59 17.58
CA SER A 106 -18.97 -14.45 16.41
C SER A 106 -18.81 -13.68 15.10
N VAL A 107 -18.62 -14.39 14.01
CA VAL A 107 -18.60 -13.79 12.65
C VAL A 107 -19.91 -13.06 12.37
N ALA A 108 -21.03 -13.58 12.89
CA ALA A 108 -22.36 -12.98 12.73
C ALA A 108 -22.47 -11.57 13.34
N ASP A 109 -21.71 -11.26 14.40
CA ASP A 109 -21.72 -9.95 15.03
C ASP A 109 -21.18 -8.85 14.12
N PHE A 110 -20.28 -9.19 13.21
CA PHE A 110 -19.69 -8.26 12.26
C PHE A 110 -20.43 -8.21 10.91
N THR A 111 -21.32 -9.16 10.64
CA THR A 111 -22.08 -9.24 9.40
C THR A 111 -23.51 -8.74 9.55
N ASN A 112 -24.09 -8.83 10.76
CA ASN A 112 -25.46 -8.43 11.01
C ASN A 112 -25.54 -6.95 11.42
N THR A 113 -25.64 -6.10 10.42
CA THR A 113 -25.71 -4.64 10.52
C THR A 113 -26.92 -4.12 11.31
N SER A 114 -27.95 -4.96 11.53
CA SER A 114 -29.19 -4.57 12.23
C SER A 114 -29.12 -4.75 13.75
N ALA A 115 -28.27 -5.63 14.27
CA ALA A 115 -28.16 -5.89 15.70
C ALA A 115 -27.07 -5.05 16.39
N TYR A 116 -25.98 -4.76 15.68
CA TYR A 116 -24.85 -3.96 16.18
C TYR A 116 -24.40 -3.04 15.06
N GLN A 117 -24.23 -1.76 15.39
CA GLN A 117 -23.62 -0.79 14.49
C GLN A 117 -22.13 -1.09 14.42
N VAL A 118 -21.71 -1.75 13.36
CA VAL A 118 -20.31 -2.05 13.08
C VAL A 118 -19.74 -0.88 12.29
N ASP A 119 -18.77 -0.21 12.86
CA ASP A 119 -18.11 0.91 12.19
C ASP A 119 -16.97 0.38 11.29
N GLU A 120 -16.93 0.84 10.06
CA GLU A 120 -15.75 0.68 9.21
C GLU A 120 -14.71 1.70 9.65
N ILE A 121 -13.63 1.22 10.29
CA ILE A 121 -12.56 2.08 10.81
C ILE A 121 -11.68 2.56 9.65
N THR A 122 -11.31 1.65 8.77
CA THR A 122 -10.48 1.93 7.60
C THR A 122 -10.59 0.79 6.59
N SER A 123 -10.38 1.11 5.34
CA SER A 123 -10.31 0.12 4.26
C SER A 123 -9.13 0.42 3.34
N HIS A 124 -8.60 -0.62 2.73
CA HIS A 124 -7.55 -0.52 1.73
C HIS A 124 -7.83 -1.45 0.56
N THR A 125 -7.73 -0.89 -0.63
CA THR A 125 -7.88 -1.62 -1.89
C THR A 125 -6.51 -2.13 -2.33
N LEU A 126 -6.39 -3.43 -2.51
CA LEU A 126 -5.19 -4.06 -3.03
C LEU A 126 -5.15 -3.86 -4.55
N ASN A 127 -4.02 -3.40 -5.05
CA ASN A 127 -3.85 -3.18 -6.49
C ASN A 127 -3.58 -4.54 -7.16
N ASP A 128 -4.62 -5.08 -7.78
CA ASP A 128 -4.56 -6.36 -8.50
C ASP A 128 -4.08 -6.12 -9.95
N LYS A 129 -2.83 -5.68 -10.06
CA LYS A 129 -2.15 -5.67 -11.36
C LYS A 129 -1.38 -6.98 -11.51
N THR A 130 -2.05 -7.97 -12.09
CA THR A 130 -1.41 -9.14 -12.69
C THR A 130 -0.54 -8.74 -13.88
#